data_f2419fae70d2ef4b6120c792f1bf4693
#
_entry.id   f2419fae70d2ef4b6120c792f1bf4693
#
_cell.length_a   1.000
_cell.length_b   1.000
_cell.length_c   1.000
_cell.angle_alpha   90.00
_cell.angle_beta   90.00
_cell.angle_gamma   90.00
#
_symmetry.space_group_name_H-M   'P 1'
#
loop_
_entity.id
_entity.type
_entity.pdbx_description
1 polymer ?
#
loop_
_entity_poly.entity_id
_entity_poly.type
_entity_poly.pdbx_seq_one_letter_code
_entity_poly.pdbx_strand_id
1 'polypeptide(L)'
;MLRQVVHDWAGSDAELSEAVPLAGGSINTTLLLTLKDGGRAVLKITPHRVDRAYEDEVLQLDLLRSAGVPTPQVHNLHNGSLEQPFSYLIMQFVEGVDLNAARGRCSPEQFDNLQRDLADLMLRLHAIEGPGFMRVSKRQVAQFDSWPAFYRDVFDLIWTEVAKTTVLPIKLRKVVHKLHDRLDRFLVYDGTPRLLHWDVWATNLLAAADGEGRWTIAAMLDPNCKYGCPEAELAYMDLFHTATPVFFKSYQAERRLPAEYHQVRKPIFQLYSLLNHVRLFGGDYARAVCAQAEKVATLL
;
A
#
# COMPACT_ATOMS: atom_id res chain seq x y z
N MET A 1 -1.40 24.71 16.97
CA MET A 1 -1.07 23.46 16.28
C MET A 1 -0.36 23.72 14.94
N LEU A 2 -1.04 24.17 13.85
CA LEU A 2 -0.39 24.33 12.53
C LEU A 2 0.79 25.31 12.53
N ARG A 3 0.73 26.43 13.27
CA ARG A 3 1.86 27.35 13.38
C ARG A 3 3.12 26.65 13.91
N GLN A 4 2.99 25.81 14.94
CA GLN A 4 4.11 25.07 15.50
C GLN A 4 4.67 24.05 14.50
N VAL A 5 3.79 23.32 13.82
CA VAL A 5 4.17 22.39 12.75
C VAL A 5 4.99 23.09 11.66
N VAL A 6 4.56 24.28 11.23
CA VAL A 6 5.27 25.08 10.21
C VAL A 6 6.64 25.53 10.72
N HIS A 7 6.72 26.01 11.96
CA HIS A 7 8.00 26.40 12.57
C HIS A 7 8.97 25.22 12.68
N ASP A 8 8.48 24.06 13.10
CA ASP A 8 9.28 22.83 13.23
C ASP A 8 9.80 22.33 11.87
N TRP A 9 9.07 22.63 10.79
CA TRP A 9 9.44 22.23 9.42
C TRP A 9 10.32 23.28 8.72
N ALA A 10 9.88 24.52 8.70
CA ALA A 10 10.44 25.57 7.82
C ALA A 10 11.14 26.71 8.59
N GLY A 11 11.17 26.64 9.94
CA GLY A 11 11.79 27.64 10.79
C GLY A 11 10.82 28.69 11.33
N SER A 12 11.30 29.46 12.34
CA SER A 12 10.48 30.44 13.09
C SER A 12 9.86 31.55 12.24
N ASP A 13 10.52 31.90 11.15
CA ASP A 13 10.14 33.01 10.27
C ASP A 13 9.20 32.57 9.14
N ALA A 14 8.95 31.25 9.02
CA ALA A 14 8.06 30.71 8.01
C ALA A 14 6.59 31.04 8.32
N GLU A 15 5.89 31.56 7.33
CA GLU A 15 4.48 31.88 7.44
C GLU A 15 3.63 30.99 6.56
N LEU A 16 2.64 30.33 7.19
CA LEU A 16 1.63 29.55 6.48
C LEU A 16 0.71 30.50 5.66
N SER A 17 0.59 30.24 4.37
CA SER A 17 -0.38 30.90 3.49
C SER A 17 -1.69 30.13 3.49
N GLU A 18 -1.62 28.80 3.33
CA GLU A 18 -2.80 27.96 3.18
C GLU A 18 -2.57 26.54 3.70
N ALA A 19 -3.65 25.89 4.17
CA ALA A 19 -3.68 24.48 4.53
C ALA A 19 -4.96 23.86 3.96
N VAL A 20 -4.82 23.02 2.93
CA VAL A 20 -5.94 22.41 2.20
C VAL A 20 -5.99 20.92 2.46
N PRO A 21 -7.16 20.34 2.81
CA PRO A 21 -7.30 18.91 2.91
C PRO A 21 -7.00 18.22 1.56
N LEU A 22 -6.16 17.18 1.61
CA LEU A 22 -5.95 16.29 0.47
C LEU A 22 -6.93 15.12 0.55
N ALA A 23 -7.59 14.84 -0.58
CA ALA A 23 -8.45 13.67 -0.70
C ALA A 23 -7.61 12.38 -0.64
N GLY A 24 -8.10 11.36 0.07
CA GLY A 24 -7.49 10.02 0.07
C GLY A 24 -7.05 9.46 1.42
N GLY A 25 -6.94 10.27 2.47
CA GLY A 25 -6.59 9.78 3.81
C GLY A 25 -7.82 9.22 4.54
N SER A 26 -8.00 7.89 4.56
CA SER A 26 -9.16 7.26 5.22
C SER A 26 -9.07 7.24 6.75
N ILE A 27 -7.85 7.41 7.32
CA ILE A 27 -7.60 7.20 8.75
C ILE A 27 -7.05 8.46 9.42
N ASN A 28 -6.22 9.26 8.75
CA ASN A 28 -5.57 10.46 9.27
C ASN A 28 -5.99 11.71 8.48
N THR A 29 -5.94 12.87 9.14
CA THR A 29 -6.08 14.13 8.45
C THR A 29 -4.82 14.42 7.66
N THR A 30 -4.92 14.48 6.33
CA THR A 30 -3.82 14.82 5.43
C THR A 30 -4.07 16.20 4.82
N LEU A 31 -3.09 17.11 4.95
CA LEU A 31 -3.19 18.49 4.48
C LEU A 31 -2.02 18.79 3.53
N LEU A 32 -2.29 19.54 2.47
CA LEU A 32 -1.28 20.30 1.75
C LEU A 32 -1.05 21.62 2.49
N LEU A 33 0.18 21.85 2.90
CA LEU A 33 0.62 23.13 3.45
C LEU A 33 1.31 23.94 2.36
N THR A 34 0.94 25.23 2.22
CA THR A 34 1.60 26.20 1.35
C THR A 34 2.08 27.37 2.17
N LEU A 35 3.37 27.71 2.08
CA LEU A 35 3.97 28.86 2.73
C LEU A 35 3.81 30.10 1.87
N LYS A 36 3.97 31.31 2.46
CA LYS A 36 3.93 32.58 1.73
C LYS A 36 5.06 32.74 0.71
N ASP A 37 6.20 32.09 0.93
CA ASP A 37 7.33 32.06 -0.01
C ASP A 37 7.16 31.03 -1.15
N GLY A 38 6.03 30.29 -1.16
CA GLY A 38 5.70 29.28 -2.14
C GLY A 38 6.17 27.86 -1.78
N GLY A 39 6.84 27.67 -0.63
CA GLY A 39 7.21 26.34 -0.12
C GLY A 39 5.97 25.47 0.11
N ARG A 40 6.05 24.17 -0.23
CA ARG A 40 4.93 23.22 -0.08
C ARG A 40 5.36 21.93 0.58
N ALA A 41 4.51 21.41 1.46
CA ALA A 41 4.69 20.09 2.08
C ALA A 41 3.34 19.40 2.33
N VAL A 42 3.40 18.09 2.49
CA VAL A 42 2.26 17.28 2.93
C VAL A 42 2.39 17.02 4.42
N LEU A 43 1.33 17.34 5.16
CA LEU A 43 1.20 17.07 6.59
C LEU A 43 0.19 15.94 6.81
N LYS A 44 0.61 14.86 7.43
CA LYS A 44 -0.27 13.89 8.08
C LYS A 44 -0.30 14.20 9.57
N ILE A 45 -1.49 14.36 10.14
CA ILE A 45 -1.64 14.73 11.54
C ILE A 45 -2.74 13.93 12.23
N THR A 46 -2.43 13.52 13.46
CA THR A 46 -3.37 12.93 14.40
C THR A 46 -3.56 13.94 15.53
N PRO A 47 -4.80 14.44 15.79
CA PRO A 47 -5.06 15.59 16.68
C PRO A 47 -4.87 15.28 18.18
N HIS A 48 -4.44 14.08 18.52
CA HIS A 48 -4.06 13.65 19.86
C HIS A 48 -2.76 12.86 19.80
N ARG A 49 -2.10 12.74 20.95
CA ARG A 49 -0.88 11.96 21.05
C ARG A 49 -1.19 10.47 20.79
N VAL A 50 -0.56 9.93 19.75
CA VAL A 50 -0.52 8.50 19.47
C VAL A 50 0.95 8.08 19.46
N ASP A 51 1.31 7.18 20.36
CA ASP A 51 2.68 6.71 20.45
C ASP A 51 3.12 6.06 19.14
N ARG A 52 4.20 6.62 18.55
CA ARG A 52 4.81 6.15 17.30
C ARG A 52 3.84 6.07 16.10
N ALA A 53 2.92 7.03 16.00
CA ALA A 53 1.87 7.04 14.99
C ALA A 53 2.39 6.88 13.54
N TYR A 54 3.55 7.48 13.22
CA TYR A 54 4.11 7.52 11.86
C TYR A 54 5.52 6.91 11.74
N GLU A 55 6.07 6.32 12.80
CA GLU A 55 7.44 5.78 12.78
C GLU A 55 7.62 4.66 11.74
N ASP A 56 6.61 3.82 11.60
CA ASP A 56 6.64 2.72 10.63
C ASP A 56 6.58 3.25 9.20
N GLU A 57 5.77 4.29 8.94
CA GLU A 57 5.71 4.94 7.63
C GLU A 57 7.05 5.57 7.25
N VAL A 58 7.69 6.29 8.16
CA VAL A 58 9.03 6.86 7.94
C VAL A 58 10.05 5.77 7.61
N LEU A 59 10.11 4.71 8.42
CA LEU A 59 10.99 3.57 8.16
C LEU A 59 10.77 2.96 6.78
N GLN A 60 9.51 2.79 6.42
CA GLN A 60 9.12 2.14 5.17
C GLN A 60 9.41 3.03 3.94
N LEU A 61 9.15 4.34 4.03
CA LEU A 61 9.52 5.30 2.98
C LEU A 61 11.04 5.32 2.75
N ASP A 62 11.84 5.30 3.81
CA ASP A 62 13.30 5.27 3.71
C ASP A 62 13.79 3.94 3.12
N LEU A 63 13.18 2.82 3.49
CA LEU A 63 13.48 1.50 2.95
C LEU A 63 13.18 1.44 1.44
N LEU A 64 12.01 1.91 1.01
CA LEU A 64 11.63 1.99 -0.40
C LEU A 64 12.59 2.87 -1.19
N ARG A 65 12.97 4.03 -0.64
CA ARG A 65 13.93 4.94 -1.29
C ARG A 65 15.30 4.29 -1.44
N SER A 66 15.76 3.54 -0.44
CA SER A 66 17.02 2.79 -0.51
C SER A 66 17.00 1.71 -1.59
N ALA A 67 15.81 1.23 -1.95
CA ALA A 67 15.57 0.31 -3.06
C ALA A 67 15.52 0.99 -4.44
N GLY A 68 15.72 2.31 -4.50
CA GLY A 68 15.57 3.08 -5.74
C GLY A 68 14.12 3.29 -6.18
N VAL A 69 13.16 3.12 -5.25
CA VAL A 69 11.74 3.43 -5.50
C VAL A 69 11.51 4.90 -5.12
N PRO A 70 10.94 5.74 -6.01
CA PRO A 70 10.66 7.13 -5.71
C PRO A 70 9.60 7.23 -4.62
N THR A 71 9.92 7.95 -3.55
CA THR A 71 9.02 8.22 -2.40
C THR A 71 9.19 9.65 -1.92
N PRO A 72 8.19 10.27 -1.30
CA PRO A 72 8.33 11.58 -0.69
C PRO A 72 9.46 11.58 0.34
N GLN A 73 10.27 12.64 0.35
CA GLN A 73 11.26 12.84 1.42
C GLN A 73 10.55 13.20 2.72
N VAL A 74 10.94 12.58 3.82
CA VAL A 74 10.47 12.96 5.15
C VAL A 74 11.22 14.21 5.61
N HIS A 75 10.50 15.25 6.01
CA HIS A 75 11.06 16.48 6.54
C HIS A 75 11.09 16.50 8.05
N ASN A 76 10.00 16.07 8.70
CA ASN A 76 9.92 16.04 10.16
C ASN A 76 8.91 14.97 10.63
N LEU A 77 9.19 14.40 11.80
CA LEU A 77 8.35 13.46 12.51
C LEU A 77 8.22 13.91 13.97
N HIS A 78 6.99 14.02 14.48
CA HIS A 78 6.70 14.31 15.88
C HIS A 78 5.72 13.28 16.47
N ASN A 79 6.13 12.63 17.54
CA ASN A 79 5.34 11.57 18.19
C ASN A 79 4.38 12.10 19.28
N GLY A 80 4.28 13.41 19.42
CA GLY A 80 3.54 14.06 20.51
C GLY A 80 4.34 14.16 21.82
N SER A 81 4.13 15.25 22.53
CA SER A 81 4.68 15.51 23.86
C SER A 81 3.59 16.02 24.81
N LEU A 82 3.94 16.35 26.05
CA LEU A 82 2.99 16.99 26.99
C LEU A 82 2.65 18.42 26.54
N GLU A 83 3.63 19.13 25.95
CA GLU A 83 3.46 20.49 25.41
C GLU A 83 2.78 20.50 24.04
N GLN A 84 3.01 19.45 23.25
CA GLN A 84 2.42 19.24 21.91
C GLN A 84 1.69 17.90 21.86
N PRO A 85 0.46 17.81 22.37
CA PRO A 85 -0.26 16.53 22.51
C PRO A 85 -0.90 16.07 21.20
N PHE A 86 -0.17 16.16 20.08
CA PHE A 86 -0.57 15.70 18.75
C PHE A 86 0.64 15.12 18.03
N SER A 87 0.41 14.10 17.21
CA SER A 87 1.45 13.45 16.42
C SER A 87 1.34 13.87 14.97
N TYR A 88 2.47 14.08 14.29
CA TYR A 88 2.46 14.43 12.87
C TYR A 88 3.69 13.92 12.11
N LEU A 89 3.52 13.83 10.80
CA LEU A 89 4.55 13.58 9.81
C LEU A 89 4.47 14.63 8.72
N ILE A 90 5.58 15.33 8.46
CA ILE A 90 5.72 16.27 7.35
C ILE A 90 6.61 15.64 6.29
N MET A 91 6.13 15.64 5.04
CA MET A 91 6.80 15.07 3.89
C MET A 91 6.84 16.05 2.74
N GLN A 92 7.78 15.83 1.83
CA GLN A 92 7.85 16.51 0.55
C GLN A 92 6.48 16.43 -0.18
N PHE A 93 6.02 17.57 -0.68
CA PHE A 93 4.97 17.57 -1.68
C PHE A 93 5.57 17.16 -3.03
N VAL A 94 5.11 16.06 -3.58
CA VAL A 94 5.54 15.58 -4.90
C VAL A 94 4.51 16.01 -5.92
N GLU A 95 4.95 16.76 -6.95
CA GLU A 95 4.10 17.15 -8.07
C GLU A 95 3.69 15.91 -8.86
N GLY A 96 2.42 15.85 -9.22
CA GLY A 96 1.89 14.75 -10.00
C GLY A 96 0.39 14.59 -9.84
N VAL A 97 -0.11 13.59 -10.52
CA VAL A 97 -1.50 13.14 -10.40
C VAL A 97 -1.51 11.65 -10.12
N ASP A 98 -2.58 11.14 -9.51
CA ASP A 98 -2.70 9.69 -9.31
C ASP A 98 -2.76 8.94 -10.66
N LEU A 99 -2.47 7.65 -10.62
CA LEU A 99 -2.37 6.83 -11.84
C LEU A 99 -3.70 6.75 -12.62
N ASN A 100 -4.86 6.87 -11.94
CA ASN A 100 -6.16 6.91 -12.63
C ASN A 100 -6.32 8.21 -13.42
N ALA A 101 -5.97 9.35 -12.82
CA ALA A 101 -5.99 10.63 -13.48
C ALA A 101 -4.94 10.69 -14.61
N ALA A 102 -3.76 10.12 -14.42
CA ALA A 102 -2.73 9.99 -15.46
C ALA A 102 -3.25 9.20 -16.67
N ARG A 103 -3.99 8.10 -16.45
CA ARG A 103 -4.61 7.32 -17.53
C ARG A 103 -5.49 8.17 -18.45
N GLY A 104 -6.20 9.15 -17.90
CA GLY A 104 -7.03 10.07 -18.68
C GLY A 104 -6.27 11.21 -19.36
N ARG A 105 -5.00 11.43 -19.00
CA ARG A 105 -4.14 12.52 -19.52
C ARG A 105 -3.05 12.04 -20.46
N CYS A 106 -2.66 10.77 -20.37
CA CYS A 106 -1.67 10.14 -21.23
C CYS A 106 -2.27 9.68 -22.56
N SER A 107 -1.46 9.64 -23.61
CA SER A 107 -1.77 8.79 -24.76
C SER A 107 -1.69 7.30 -24.33
N PRO A 108 -2.32 6.38 -25.08
CA PRO A 108 -2.21 4.94 -24.80
C PRO A 108 -0.75 4.47 -24.70
N GLU A 109 0.13 4.94 -25.57
CA GLU A 109 1.55 4.59 -25.56
C GLU A 109 2.28 5.14 -24.33
N GLN A 110 2.00 6.39 -23.93
CA GLN A 110 2.56 6.97 -22.70
C GLN A 110 2.11 6.21 -21.48
N PHE A 111 0.84 5.80 -21.43
CA PHE A 111 0.35 5.00 -20.31
C PHE A 111 0.96 3.59 -20.27
N ASP A 112 1.18 2.97 -21.43
CA ASP A 112 1.89 1.71 -21.54
C ASP A 112 3.35 1.83 -21.05
N ASN A 113 4.02 2.97 -21.31
CA ASN A 113 5.36 3.25 -20.76
C ASN A 113 5.31 3.39 -19.24
N LEU A 114 4.34 4.11 -18.67
CA LEU A 114 4.12 4.15 -17.21
C LEU A 114 3.94 2.75 -16.59
N GLN A 115 3.25 1.85 -17.28
CA GLN A 115 3.06 0.48 -16.83
C GLN A 115 4.35 -0.35 -16.90
N ARG A 116 5.24 -0.08 -17.85
CA ARG A 116 6.59 -0.69 -17.90
C ARG A 116 7.47 -0.15 -16.76
N ASP A 117 7.46 1.17 -16.54
CA ASP A 117 8.18 1.80 -15.43
C ASP A 117 7.71 1.24 -14.07
N LEU A 118 6.40 1.07 -13.90
CA LEU A 118 5.84 0.46 -12.69
C LEU A 118 6.31 -1.00 -12.53
N ALA A 119 6.38 -1.78 -13.62
CA ALA A 119 6.89 -3.14 -13.57
C ALA A 119 8.37 -3.18 -13.14
N ASP A 120 9.19 -2.27 -13.65
CA ASP A 120 10.61 -2.14 -13.27
C ASP A 120 10.76 -1.75 -11.79
N LEU A 121 9.94 -0.83 -11.29
CA LEU A 121 9.93 -0.47 -9.86
C LEU A 121 9.55 -1.65 -8.99
N MET A 122 8.53 -2.42 -9.37
CA MET A 122 8.12 -3.61 -8.63
C MET A 122 9.18 -4.72 -8.68
N LEU A 123 9.89 -4.89 -9.79
CA LEU A 123 11.01 -5.84 -9.89
C LEU A 123 12.16 -5.47 -8.95
N ARG A 124 12.51 -4.17 -8.87
CA ARG A 124 13.54 -3.67 -7.93
C ARG A 124 13.13 -3.92 -6.49
N LEU A 125 11.88 -3.59 -6.15
CA LEU A 125 11.34 -3.83 -4.81
C LEU A 125 11.38 -5.30 -4.44
N HIS A 126 10.87 -6.16 -5.32
CA HIS A 126 10.83 -7.61 -5.13
C HIS A 126 12.22 -8.29 -5.25
N ALA A 127 13.27 -7.57 -5.62
CA ALA A 127 14.65 -8.08 -5.58
C ALA A 127 15.23 -8.06 -4.15
N ILE A 128 14.69 -7.21 -3.26
CA ILE A 128 15.19 -7.08 -1.90
C ILE A 128 14.71 -8.25 -1.05
N GLU A 129 15.67 -8.96 -0.47
CA GLU A 129 15.41 -10.08 0.44
C GLU A 129 15.20 -9.58 1.87
N GLY A 130 14.25 -10.19 2.55
CA GLY A 130 13.98 -9.94 3.96
C GLY A 130 14.62 -11.00 4.88
N PRO A 131 14.75 -10.67 6.17
CA PRO A 131 15.30 -11.61 7.16
C PRO A 131 14.34 -12.78 7.50
N GLY A 132 13.08 -12.67 7.11
CA GLY A 132 12.02 -13.64 7.33
C GLY A 132 10.68 -13.07 6.87
N PHE A 133 9.62 -13.86 6.93
CA PHE A 133 8.26 -13.39 6.62
C PHE A 133 7.73 -12.57 7.80
N MET A 134 7.55 -11.26 7.62
CA MET A 134 7.20 -10.35 8.71
C MET A 134 6.69 -9.01 8.21
N ARG A 135 6.07 -8.24 9.11
CA ARG A 135 5.78 -6.81 8.89
C ARG A 135 7.06 -5.99 9.02
N VAL A 136 7.18 -4.91 8.26
CA VAL A 136 8.25 -3.93 8.42
C VAL A 136 7.80 -2.89 9.45
N SER A 137 8.40 -2.89 10.63
CA SER A 137 8.01 -2.02 11.74
C SER A 137 9.21 -1.65 12.60
N LYS A 138 9.18 -0.45 13.20
CA LYS A 138 10.10 -0.03 14.28
C LYS A 138 9.82 -0.76 15.60
N ARG A 139 8.63 -1.34 15.73
CA ARG A 139 8.26 -2.16 16.90
C ARG A 139 8.77 -3.58 16.73
N GLN A 140 8.92 -4.27 17.82
CA GLN A 140 9.15 -5.72 17.76
C GLN A 140 7.92 -6.39 17.16
N VAL A 141 8.11 -7.13 16.07
CA VAL A 141 7.07 -7.88 15.37
C VAL A 141 7.43 -9.35 15.29
N ALA A 142 6.42 -10.20 15.17
CA ALA A 142 6.64 -11.62 14.95
C ALA A 142 7.28 -11.86 13.58
N GLN A 143 8.27 -12.74 13.56
CA GLN A 143 8.89 -13.28 12.37
C GLN A 143 8.45 -14.73 12.19
N PHE A 144 8.17 -15.11 10.96
CA PHE A 144 7.67 -16.44 10.62
C PHE A 144 8.64 -17.15 9.67
N ASP A 145 8.76 -18.46 9.81
CA ASP A 145 9.67 -19.28 9.00
C ASP A 145 9.07 -19.64 7.62
N SER A 146 7.76 -19.43 7.44
CA SER A 146 7.09 -19.75 6.18
C SER A 146 6.05 -18.70 5.80
N TRP A 147 5.86 -18.54 4.48
CA TRP A 147 4.84 -17.67 3.93
C TRP A 147 3.41 -18.02 4.39
N PRO A 148 2.97 -19.30 4.38
CA PRO A 148 1.63 -19.63 4.87
C PRO A 148 1.40 -19.27 6.33
N ALA A 149 2.41 -19.42 7.20
CA ALA A 149 2.30 -19.06 8.61
C ALA A 149 2.12 -17.54 8.80
N PHE A 150 2.92 -16.72 8.11
CA PHE A 150 2.76 -15.28 8.12
C PHE A 150 1.43 -14.84 7.50
N TYR A 151 1.05 -15.45 6.37
CA TYR A 151 -0.20 -15.09 5.71
C TYR A 151 -1.43 -15.43 6.56
N ARG A 152 -1.38 -16.53 7.32
CA ARG A 152 -2.41 -16.87 8.31
C ARG A 152 -2.53 -15.78 9.38
N ASP A 153 -1.43 -15.30 9.92
CA ASP A 153 -1.41 -14.24 10.94
C ASP A 153 -2.08 -12.94 10.42
N VAL A 154 -1.76 -12.51 9.20
CA VAL A 154 -2.41 -11.31 8.62
C VAL A 154 -3.86 -11.58 8.22
N PHE A 155 -4.22 -12.80 7.84
CA PHE A 155 -5.58 -13.19 7.52
C PHE A 155 -6.48 -13.21 8.76
N ASP A 156 -5.97 -13.73 9.89
CA ASP A 156 -6.69 -13.82 11.15
C ASP A 156 -7.14 -12.46 11.67
N LEU A 157 -6.28 -11.44 11.56
CA LEU A 157 -6.62 -10.07 11.95
C LEU A 157 -7.87 -9.56 11.24
N ILE A 158 -8.01 -9.87 9.95
CA ILE A 158 -9.13 -9.41 9.12
C ILE A 158 -10.34 -10.31 9.33
N TRP A 159 -10.13 -11.61 9.29
CA TRP A 159 -11.22 -12.58 9.35
C TRP A 159 -11.96 -12.54 10.70
N THR A 160 -11.25 -12.35 11.79
CA THR A 160 -11.84 -12.21 13.13
C THR A 160 -12.87 -11.08 13.21
N GLU A 161 -12.66 -9.99 12.49
CA GLU A 161 -13.59 -8.86 12.43
C GLU A 161 -14.72 -9.12 11.41
N VAL A 162 -14.38 -9.52 10.18
CA VAL A 162 -15.37 -9.72 9.12
C VAL A 162 -16.33 -10.87 9.42
N ALA A 163 -15.88 -11.92 10.08
CA ALA A 163 -16.73 -13.06 10.47
C ALA A 163 -17.87 -12.67 11.42
N LYS A 164 -17.74 -11.55 12.16
CA LYS A 164 -18.78 -11.02 13.05
C LYS A 164 -19.86 -10.23 12.29
N THR A 165 -19.57 -9.84 11.03
CA THR A 165 -20.52 -9.08 10.20
C THR A 165 -21.49 -10.01 9.47
N THR A 166 -22.55 -9.42 8.88
CA THR A 166 -23.52 -10.15 8.05
C THR A 166 -23.22 -10.04 6.55
N VAL A 167 -22.09 -9.47 6.16
CA VAL A 167 -21.74 -9.22 4.75
C VAL A 167 -21.63 -10.52 3.96
N LEU A 168 -21.05 -11.57 4.55
CA LEU A 168 -20.95 -12.89 3.93
C LEU A 168 -22.11 -13.80 4.37
N PRO A 169 -22.87 -14.40 3.43
CA PRO A 169 -23.79 -15.49 3.73
C PRO A 169 -23.13 -16.67 4.47
N ILE A 170 -23.89 -17.36 5.31
CA ILE A 170 -23.38 -18.48 6.13
C ILE A 170 -22.62 -19.52 5.28
N LYS A 171 -23.13 -19.85 4.08
CA LYS A 171 -22.47 -20.79 3.16
C LYS A 171 -21.05 -20.33 2.81
N LEU A 172 -20.89 -19.05 2.46
CA LEU A 172 -19.58 -18.48 2.08
C LEU A 172 -18.65 -18.30 3.27
N ARG A 173 -19.17 -17.99 4.48
CA ARG A 173 -18.34 -18.02 5.70
C ARG A 173 -17.71 -19.39 5.93
N LYS A 174 -18.48 -20.50 5.71
CA LYS A 174 -17.93 -21.86 5.80
C LYS A 174 -16.83 -22.11 4.77
N VAL A 175 -16.94 -21.52 3.57
CA VAL A 175 -15.88 -21.57 2.54
C VAL A 175 -14.60 -20.88 3.06
N VAL A 176 -14.74 -19.66 3.61
CA VAL A 176 -13.57 -18.93 4.13
C VAL A 176 -12.92 -19.66 5.31
N HIS A 177 -13.71 -20.23 6.23
CA HIS A 177 -13.16 -21.06 7.31
C HIS A 177 -12.40 -22.28 6.77
N LYS A 178 -12.99 -23.01 5.81
CA LYS A 178 -12.35 -24.18 5.21
C LYS A 178 -11.08 -23.83 4.45
N LEU A 179 -11.03 -22.66 3.79
CA LEU A 179 -9.81 -22.11 3.21
C LEU A 179 -8.77 -21.82 4.27
N HIS A 180 -9.15 -21.08 5.32
CA HIS A 180 -8.28 -20.71 6.41
C HIS A 180 -7.56 -21.90 7.04
N ASP A 181 -8.29 -22.99 7.28
CA ASP A 181 -7.75 -24.23 7.85
C ASP A 181 -6.73 -24.93 6.92
N ARG A 182 -6.67 -24.51 5.64
CA ARG A 182 -5.86 -25.14 4.59
C ARG A 182 -4.91 -24.17 3.88
N LEU A 183 -4.68 -22.98 4.44
CA LEU A 183 -3.79 -21.97 3.82
C LEU A 183 -2.39 -22.50 3.55
N ASP A 184 -1.86 -23.35 4.45
CA ASP A 184 -0.57 -24.03 4.32
C ASP A 184 -0.49 -24.94 3.09
N ARG A 185 -1.61 -25.57 2.69
CA ARG A 185 -1.69 -26.40 1.48
C ARG A 185 -1.72 -25.58 0.19
N PHE A 186 -2.39 -24.43 0.20
CA PHE A 186 -2.64 -23.64 -1.00
C PHE A 186 -1.59 -22.57 -1.26
N LEU A 187 -0.96 -22.05 -0.20
CA LEU A 187 -0.03 -20.93 -0.27
C LEU A 187 1.44 -21.36 -0.13
N VAL A 188 1.77 -22.59 -0.54
CA VAL A 188 3.16 -23.04 -0.58
C VAL A 188 3.99 -22.04 -1.40
N TYR A 189 5.09 -21.57 -0.82
CA TYR A 189 6.04 -20.66 -1.44
C TYR A 189 7.45 -21.02 -1.00
N ASP A 190 8.25 -21.49 -1.94
CA ASP A 190 9.63 -21.97 -1.69
C ASP A 190 10.67 -20.85 -1.85
N GLY A 191 10.24 -19.63 -2.20
CA GLY A 191 11.11 -18.48 -2.37
C GLY A 191 11.47 -17.83 -1.04
N THR A 192 12.52 -17.01 -1.06
CA THR A 192 12.88 -16.14 0.06
C THR A 192 11.86 -15.00 0.22
N PRO A 193 11.66 -14.49 1.46
CA PRO A 193 10.83 -13.32 1.69
C PRO A 193 11.33 -12.12 0.89
N ARG A 194 10.45 -11.42 0.19
CA ARG A 194 10.75 -10.24 -0.61
C ARG A 194 10.07 -9.01 -0.05
N LEU A 195 10.72 -7.86 -0.19
CA LEU A 195 10.10 -6.59 0.22
C LEU A 195 8.90 -6.30 -0.66
N LEU A 196 7.77 -6.03 -0.03
CA LEU A 196 6.49 -5.66 -0.63
C LEU A 196 6.08 -4.30 -0.09
N HIS A 197 5.48 -3.48 -0.91
CA HIS A 197 4.81 -2.24 -0.48
C HIS A 197 3.47 -2.52 0.22
N TRP A 198 2.79 -3.55 -0.23
CA TRP A 198 1.53 -4.11 0.31
C TRP A 198 0.28 -3.24 0.12
N ASP A 199 0.39 -2.07 -0.51
CA ASP A 199 -0.75 -1.20 -0.83
C ASP A 199 -0.55 -0.46 -2.15
N VAL A 200 -0.14 -1.19 -3.20
CA VAL A 200 0.09 -0.62 -4.54
C VAL A 200 -1.22 -0.55 -5.30
N TRP A 201 -1.91 0.57 -5.18
CA TRP A 201 -3.09 0.87 -5.97
C TRP A 201 -2.99 2.27 -6.59
N ALA A 202 -3.89 2.58 -7.54
CA ALA A 202 -3.71 3.73 -8.42
C ALA A 202 -3.57 5.08 -7.70
N THR A 203 -4.23 5.28 -6.56
CA THR A 203 -4.16 6.54 -5.82
C THR A 203 -2.89 6.69 -4.97
N ASN A 204 -2.18 5.58 -4.69
CA ASN A 204 -0.89 5.59 -4.01
C ASN A 204 0.29 5.71 -4.99
N LEU A 205 0.03 5.89 -6.28
CA LEU A 205 1.02 6.07 -7.33
C LEU A 205 0.85 7.45 -7.96
N LEU A 206 1.80 8.35 -7.73
CA LEU A 206 1.83 9.64 -8.40
C LEU A 206 2.62 9.51 -9.71
N ALA A 207 2.03 10.02 -10.79
CA ALA A 207 2.67 10.14 -12.08
C ALA A 207 2.79 11.61 -12.48
N ALA A 208 3.90 11.97 -13.09
CA ALA A 208 4.16 13.31 -13.61
C ALA A 208 4.76 13.26 -15.00
N ALA A 209 4.46 14.27 -15.80
CA ALA A 209 5.12 14.51 -17.07
C ALA A 209 6.33 15.43 -16.87
N ASP A 210 7.46 15.13 -17.52
CA ASP A 210 8.58 16.03 -17.61
C ASP A 210 8.34 17.14 -18.65
N GLY A 211 9.32 18.07 -18.81
CA GLY A 211 9.23 19.17 -19.77
C GLY A 211 9.13 18.76 -21.24
N GLU A 212 9.42 17.50 -21.56
CA GLU A 212 9.31 16.89 -22.89
C GLU A 212 8.01 16.10 -23.07
N GLY A 213 7.14 16.09 -22.04
CA GLY A 213 5.86 15.38 -22.03
C GLY A 213 6.00 13.87 -21.79
N ARG A 214 7.16 13.38 -21.32
CA ARG A 214 7.34 11.98 -20.94
C ARG A 214 6.80 11.78 -19.54
N TRP A 215 5.89 10.83 -19.38
CA TRP A 215 5.31 10.45 -18.09
C TRP A 215 6.15 9.40 -17.38
N THR A 216 6.35 9.58 -16.08
CA THR A 216 7.04 8.63 -15.19
C THR A 216 6.32 8.52 -13.86
N ILE A 217 6.57 7.44 -13.10
CA ILE A 217 6.12 7.33 -11.71
C ILE A 217 6.98 8.26 -10.85
N ALA A 218 6.37 9.32 -10.35
CA ALA A 218 7.04 10.35 -9.57
C ALA A 218 7.17 9.98 -8.09
N ALA A 219 6.19 9.24 -7.53
CA ALA A 219 6.27 8.70 -6.17
C ALA A 219 5.33 7.53 -5.95
N MET A 220 5.72 6.65 -5.02
CA MET A 220 4.86 5.67 -4.35
C MET A 220 4.59 6.16 -2.92
N LEU A 221 3.31 6.16 -2.53
CA LEU A 221 2.79 6.73 -1.28
C LEU A 221 2.22 5.65 -0.37
N ASP A 222 2.10 5.99 0.92
CA ASP A 222 1.35 5.21 1.92
C ASP A 222 1.77 3.72 1.98
N PRO A 223 3.06 3.44 2.20
CA PRO A 223 3.53 2.07 2.30
C PRO A 223 2.98 1.36 3.55
N ASN A 224 2.72 0.07 3.40
CA ASN A 224 2.40 -0.85 4.49
C ASN A 224 3.30 -2.08 4.41
N CYS A 225 4.59 -1.85 4.31
CA CYS A 225 5.59 -2.82 3.87
C CYS A 225 5.62 -4.11 4.68
N LYS A 226 5.87 -5.19 3.95
CA LYS A 226 6.08 -6.52 4.50
C LYS A 226 7.21 -7.22 3.75
N TYR A 227 7.82 -8.18 4.42
CA TYR A 227 8.63 -9.18 3.73
C TYR A 227 7.76 -10.42 3.50
N GLY A 228 7.49 -10.74 2.24
CA GLY A 228 6.51 -11.74 1.87
C GLY A 228 6.70 -12.34 0.48
N CYS A 229 5.62 -12.93 -0.03
CA CYS A 229 5.54 -13.47 -1.38
C CYS A 229 5.05 -12.40 -2.37
N PRO A 230 5.83 -12.02 -3.39
CA PRO A 230 5.46 -11.01 -4.39
C PRO A 230 4.11 -11.25 -5.07
N GLU A 231 3.71 -12.50 -5.23
CA GLU A 231 2.46 -12.86 -5.87
C GLU A 231 1.23 -12.27 -5.16
N ALA A 232 1.30 -12.07 -3.83
CA ALA A 232 0.20 -11.48 -3.08
C ALA A 232 -0.03 -10.02 -3.46
N GLU A 233 1.05 -9.25 -3.65
CA GLU A 233 0.98 -7.87 -4.10
C GLU A 233 0.53 -7.74 -5.56
N LEU A 234 1.04 -8.61 -6.44
CA LEU A 234 0.61 -8.65 -7.84
C LEU A 234 -0.87 -9.01 -7.98
N ALA A 235 -1.40 -9.88 -7.13
CA ALA A 235 -2.82 -10.22 -7.09
C ALA A 235 -3.68 -9.03 -6.65
N TYR A 236 -3.19 -8.20 -5.72
CA TYR A 236 -3.81 -6.96 -5.29
C TYR A 236 -3.85 -5.92 -6.42
N MET A 237 -2.71 -5.69 -7.08
CA MET A 237 -2.60 -4.75 -8.19
C MET A 237 -3.52 -5.12 -9.36
N ASP A 238 -3.66 -6.42 -9.65
CA ASP A 238 -4.57 -6.94 -10.67
C ASP A 238 -6.05 -6.75 -10.28
N LEU A 239 -6.40 -7.04 -9.03
CA LEU A 239 -7.77 -6.91 -8.50
C LEU A 239 -8.31 -5.47 -8.65
N PHE A 240 -7.47 -4.48 -8.36
CA PHE A 240 -7.84 -3.06 -8.41
C PHE A 240 -7.45 -2.38 -9.72
N HIS A 241 -7.12 -3.15 -10.76
CA HIS A 241 -6.78 -2.66 -12.11
C HIS A 241 -5.65 -1.62 -12.12
N THR A 242 -4.77 -1.65 -11.14
CA THR A 242 -3.55 -0.83 -11.08
C THR A 242 -2.55 -1.30 -12.13
N ALA A 243 -2.38 -2.62 -12.25
CA ALA A 243 -1.53 -3.27 -13.24
C ALA A 243 -2.31 -3.66 -14.49
N THR A 244 -1.79 -3.34 -15.67
CA THR A 244 -2.37 -3.71 -16.97
C THR A 244 -1.69 -4.96 -17.55
N PRO A 245 -2.20 -5.52 -18.65
CA PRO A 245 -1.50 -6.59 -19.38
C PRO A 245 -0.06 -6.22 -19.77
N VAL A 246 0.22 -4.94 -20.06
CA VAL A 246 1.58 -4.44 -20.37
C VAL A 246 2.49 -4.57 -19.16
N PHE A 247 2.02 -4.16 -17.98
CA PHE A 247 2.75 -4.37 -16.73
C PHE A 247 3.11 -5.86 -16.54
N PHE A 248 2.12 -6.74 -16.59
CA PHE A 248 2.35 -8.17 -16.37
C PHE A 248 3.28 -8.79 -17.41
N LYS A 249 3.21 -8.36 -18.67
CA LYS A 249 4.13 -8.79 -19.71
C LYS A 249 5.57 -8.39 -19.38
N SER A 250 5.79 -7.13 -18.97
CA SER A 250 7.13 -6.62 -18.60
C SER A 250 7.65 -7.31 -17.34
N TYR A 251 6.84 -7.41 -16.29
CA TYR A 251 7.23 -8.07 -15.05
C TYR A 251 7.60 -9.56 -15.26
N GLN A 252 6.80 -10.29 -16.05
CA GLN A 252 7.01 -11.71 -16.30
C GLN A 252 8.15 -12.00 -17.29
N ALA A 253 8.66 -11.02 -18.00
CA ALA A 253 9.89 -11.16 -18.79
C ALA A 253 11.10 -11.47 -17.90
N GLU A 254 11.15 -10.87 -16.70
CA GLU A 254 12.24 -11.04 -15.72
C GLU A 254 11.88 -12.07 -14.62
N ARG A 255 10.61 -12.09 -14.19
CA ARG A 255 10.14 -12.94 -13.10
C ARG A 255 8.84 -13.64 -13.46
N ARG A 256 8.96 -14.88 -13.90
CA ARG A 256 7.80 -15.70 -14.31
C ARG A 256 6.87 -15.99 -13.13
N LEU A 257 5.56 -15.92 -13.42
CA LEU A 257 4.52 -16.36 -12.49
C LEU A 257 4.11 -17.79 -12.86
N PRO A 258 4.17 -18.73 -11.92
CA PRO A 258 3.83 -20.12 -12.19
C PRO A 258 2.31 -20.30 -12.41
N ALA A 259 1.92 -21.43 -13.03
CA ALA A 259 0.51 -21.71 -13.30
C ALA A 259 -0.34 -21.73 -12.02
N GLU A 260 0.20 -22.23 -10.92
CA GLU A 260 -0.43 -22.31 -9.60
C GLU A 260 -0.77 -20.92 -9.05
N TYR A 261 0.02 -19.88 -9.40
CA TYR A 261 -0.35 -18.50 -9.08
C TYR A 261 -1.70 -18.14 -9.67
N HIS A 262 -1.88 -18.35 -10.96
CA HIS A 262 -3.11 -17.96 -11.65
C HIS A 262 -4.32 -18.79 -11.23
N GLN A 263 -4.12 -20.09 -11.05
CA GLN A 263 -5.22 -21.05 -10.83
C GLN A 263 -5.63 -21.13 -9.36
N VAL A 264 -4.68 -20.98 -8.42
CA VAL A 264 -4.89 -21.25 -6.99
C VAL A 264 -4.63 -20.04 -6.12
N ARG A 265 -3.41 -19.47 -6.17
CA ARG A 265 -2.98 -18.47 -5.17
C ARG A 265 -3.60 -17.10 -5.40
N LYS A 266 -3.68 -16.62 -6.65
CA LYS A 266 -4.27 -15.33 -6.99
C LYS A 266 -5.73 -15.19 -6.50
N PRO A 267 -6.65 -16.14 -6.72
CA PRO A 267 -7.99 -16.08 -6.14
C PRO A 267 -8.02 -15.94 -4.61
N ILE A 268 -7.10 -16.60 -3.92
CA ILE A 268 -7.00 -16.55 -2.45
C ILE A 268 -6.49 -15.19 -1.98
N PHE A 269 -5.44 -14.66 -2.61
CA PHE A 269 -4.91 -13.33 -2.31
C PHE A 269 -5.94 -12.23 -2.57
N GLN A 270 -6.69 -12.33 -3.67
CA GLN A 270 -7.76 -11.40 -3.99
C GLN A 270 -8.92 -11.47 -2.98
N LEU A 271 -9.26 -12.66 -2.49
CA LEU A 271 -10.27 -12.81 -1.43
C LEU A 271 -9.85 -12.11 -0.14
N TYR A 272 -8.59 -12.27 0.28
CA TYR A 272 -8.03 -11.55 1.43
C TYR A 272 -8.17 -10.04 1.27
N SER A 273 -7.78 -9.51 0.12
CA SER A 273 -7.84 -8.08 -0.16
C SER A 273 -9.27 -7.55 -0.08
N LEU A 274 -10.24 -8.27 -0.64
CA LEU A 274 -11.65 -7.91 -0.56
C LEU A 274 -12.21 -8.02 0.86
N LEU A 275 -11.81 -9.03 1.65
CA LEU A 275 -12.17 -9.12 3.07
C LEU A 275 -11.64 -7.92 3.86
N ASN A 276 -10.40 -7.48 3.58
CA ASN A 276 -9.85 -6.28 4.20
C ASN A 276 -10.64 -5.01 3.81
N HIS A 277 -11.07 -4.88 2.56
CA HIS A 277 -11.91 -3.76 2.13
C HIS A 277 -13.30 -3.80 2.79
N VAL A 278 -13.90 -4.97 2.98
CA VAL A 278 -15.13 -5.10 3.79
C VAL A 278 -14.90 -4.64 5.23
N ARG A 279 -13.78 -5.00 5.83
CA ARG A 279 -13.41 -4.57 7.19
C ARG A 279 -13.31 -3.04 7.30
N LEU A 280 -12.70 -2.39 6.31
CA LEU A 280 -12.42 -0.95 6.32
C LEU A 280 -13.61 -0.10 5.85
N PHE A 281 -14.34 -0.56 4.84
CA PHE A 281 -15.34 0.23 4.11
C PHE A 281 -16.75 -0.37 4.13
N GLY A 282 -16.93 -1.52 4.79
CA GLY A 282 -18.23 -2.13 4.97
C GLY A 282 -18.82 -2.78 3.71
N GLY A 283 -20.15 -2.67 3.56
CA GLY A 283 -20.95 -3.43 2.59
C GLY A 283 -20.75 -3.11 1.12
N ASP A 284 -20.04 -2.03 0.76
CA ASP A 284 -19.82 -1.65 -0.65
C ASP A 284 -19.06 -2.73 -1.43
N TYR A 285 -18.24 -3.51 -0.73
CA TYR A 285 -17.49 -4.65 -1.29
C TYR A 285 -18.21 -6.00 -1.18
N ALA A 286 -19.44 -6.05 -0.62
CA ALA A 286 -20.18 -7.29 -0.35
C ALA A 286 -20.34 -8.18 -1.58
N ARG A 287 -20.71 -7.59 -2.73
CA ARG A 287 -20.88 -8.34 -3.98
C ARG A 287 -19.55 -8.94 -4.45
N ALA A 288 -18.48 -8.17 -4.44
CA ALA A 288 -17.18 -8.60 -4.90
C ALA A 288 -16.59 -9.71 -4.02
N VAL A 289 -16.70 -9.59 -2.69
CA VAL A 289 -16.19 -10.60 -1.76
C VAL A 289 -17.00 -11.91 -1.87
N CYS A 290 -18.32 -11.84 -2.06
CA CYS A 290 -19.14 -13.02 -2.29
C CYS A 290 -18.75 -13.76 -3.58
N ALA A 291 -18.65 -13.04 -4.70
CA ALA A 291 -18.23 -13.60 -5.98
C ALA A 291 -16.82 -14.23 -5.90
N GLN A 292 -15.90 -13.59 -5.17
CA GLN A 292 -14.55 -14.12 -5.00
C GLN A 292 -14.52 -15.35 -4.08
N ALA A 293 -15.35 -15.38 -3.03
CA ALA A 293 -15.49 -16.55 -2.17
C ALA A 293 -16.08 -17.75 -2.92
N GLU A 294 -17.01 -17.52 -3.86
CA GLU A 294 -17.54 -18.55 -4.75
C GLU A 294 -16.45 -19.15 -5.66
N LYS A 295 -15.57 -18.31 -6.22
CA LYS A 295 -14.40 -18.80 -6.99
C LYS A 295 -13.48 -19.66 -6.12
N VAL A 296 -13.19 -19.20 -4.91
CA VAL A 296 -12.35 -19.96 -3.98
C VAL A 296 -13.02 -21.27 -3.56
N ALA A 297 -14.35 -21.33 -3.48
CA ALA A 297 -15.06 -22.56 -3.16
C ALA A 297 -14.77 -23.71 -4.16
N THR A 298 -14.43 -23.38 -5.41
CA THR A 298 -14.08 -24.39 -6.43
C THR A 298 -12.72 -25.03 -6.21
N LEU A 299 -11.88 -24.46 -5.33
CA LEU A 299 -10.54 -24.98 -4.98
C LEU A 299 -10.58 -25.96 -3.79
N LEU A 300 -11.69 -25.96 -3.03
CA LEU A 300 -11.82 -26.63 -1.72
C LEU A 300 -12.53 -27.98 -1.81
#